data_faa3764658592019b5ef37f5bccb48da
#
_entry.id   faa3764658592019b5ef37f5bccb48da
#
_cell.length_a   1.000
_cell.length_b   1.000
_cell.length_c   1.000
_cell.angle_alpha   90.00
_cell.angle_beta   90.00
_cell.angle_gamma   90.00
#
_symmetry.space_group_name_H-M   'P 1'
#
loop_
_entity.id
_entity.type
_entity.pdbx_description
1 polymer ?
#
loop_
_entity_poly.entity_id
_entity_poly.type
_entity_poly.pdbx_seq_one_letter_code
_entity_poly.pdbx_strand_id
1 'polypeptide(L)'
;EVSPRVYHAPQWKDARLKPGTVVALRTYYRPAPGIFLSNDKDTRLQNVKVHYAEGMGLLAQLCENITLDEFSVCLRGDKDPRYFTTQADATHFSSCRGKIDSRNGLYEGMMDDAINVHGTYLKIKQRLDDHTVIARYMHPQAYGFEWGVNGDEVQFVRSATMELTGGKNRVKEILPNDKDTVKGAKEYRITFAEPLDAEITDKEGFGIENLSWCPEVYFADNVIRNNRARGTLFSTPLKTVVERNLFDHTSGTAILLCGDCNGWFETGACRNVLIRNNRFINALTNMFQFTEAVISIYPEIPDLEHQKKYFHGGKGEKGVVIEDNYFETFDRPVLFAKSIDGLIFKNNVIRQNTDYPAFHHNKSRFRLLHTRNVKIEKNNFEDGDESVVRE
;
A
#
# COMPACT_ATOMS: atom_id res chain seq x y z
N GLU A 1 -27.33 2.04 20.62
CA GLU A 1 -27.46 1.26 21.87
C GLU A 1 -28.92 1.33 22.36
N VAL A 2 -29.52 0.20 22.71
CA VAL A 2 -30.92 0.13 23.17
C VAL A 2 -30.95 0.18 24.70
N SER A 3 -29.94 -0.40 25.32
CA SER A 3 -29.68 -0.35 26.78
C SER A 3 -28.18 -0.60 26.99
N PRO A 4 -27.63 -0.41 28.21
CA PRO A 4 -26.19 -0.62 28.42
C PRO A 4 -25.70 -1.97 27.87
N ARG A 5 -24.73 -1.93 26.95
CA ARG A 5 -24.16 -3.10 26.26
C ARG A 5 -25.11 -3.88 25.34
N VAL A 6 -26.29 -3.33 25.02
CA VAL A 6 -27.23 -3.92 24.09
C VAL A 6 -27.36 -3.03 22.86
N TYR A 7 -27.07 -3.58 21.71
CA TYR A 7 -27.11 -2.88 20.42
C TYR A 7 -28.16 -3.56 19.53
N HIS A 8 -28.94 -2.78 18.82
CA HIS A 8 -29.88 -3.26 17.81
C HIS A 8 -29.35 -2.90 16.42
N ALA A 9 -29.08 -3.92 15.61
CA ALA A 9 -28.59 -3.80 14.24
C ALA A 9 -29.58 -4.43 13.25
N PRO A 10 -30.71 -3.78 12.94
CA PRO A 10 -31.80 -4.40 12.16
C PRO A 10 -31.41 -4.69 10.71
N GLN A 11 -30.34 -4.07 10.22
CA GLN A 11 -29.82 -4.30 8.86
C GLN A 11 -28.86 -5.50 8.77
N TRP A 12 -28.41 -6.05 9.89
CA TRP A 12 -27.56 -7.22 9.93
C TRP A 12 -28.39 -8.48 9.75
N LYS A 13 -28.55 -8.91 8.50
CA LYS A 13 -29.40 -10.04 8.11
C LYS A 13 -28.62 -11.23 7.55
N ASP A 14 -27.31 -11.28 7.73
CA ASP A 14 -26.49 -12.39 7.25
C ASP A 14 -26.85 -13.68 8.00
N ALA A 15 -27.14 -14.75 7.25
CA ALA A 15 -27.51 -16.05 7.81
C ALA A 15 -26.41 -16.70 8.67
N ARG A 16 -25.18 -16.24 8.56
CA ARG A 16 -24.05 -16.67 9.39
C ARG A 16 -24.10 -16.09 10.80
N LEU A 17 -24.83 -14.99 11.01
CA LEU A 17 -25.00 -14.36 12.33
C LEU A 17 -26.00 -15.18 13.17
N LYS A 18 -25.46 -15.92 14.10
CA LYS A 18 -26.24 -16.78 15.03
C LYS A 18 -25.92 -16.38 16.47
N PRO A 19 -26.77 -16.71 17.44
CA PRO A 19 -26.43 -16.56 18.86
C PRO A 19 -25.07 -17.19 19.18
N GLY A 20 -24.19 -16.44 19.83
CA GLY A 20 -22.81 -16.85 20.11
C GLY A 20 -21.77 -16.42 19.06
N THR A 21 -22.18 -15.85 17.91
CA THR A 21 -21.24 -15.28 16.96
C THR A 21 -20.49 -14.10 17.59
N VAL A 22 -19.17 -14.18 17.55
CA VAL A 22 -18.30 -13.08 17.99
C VAL A 22 -18.10 -12.10 16.84
N VAL A 23 -18.26 -10.82 17.14
CA VAL A 23 -18.07 -9.73 16.17
C VAL A 23 -17.10 -8.70 16.71
N ALA A 24 -16.17 -8.26 15.85
CA ALA A 24 -15.31 -7.12 16.14
C ALA A 24 -15.89 -5.86 15.49
N LEU A 25 -16.17 -4.85 16.31
CA LEU A 25 -16.64 -3.55 15.81
C LEU A 25 -15.46 -2.65 15.53
N ARG A 26 -15.27 -2.32 14.25
CA ARG A 26 -14.24 -1.39 13.80
C ARG A 26 -14.82 0.01 13.62
N THR A 27 -14.07 1.00 14.04
CA THR A 27 -14.32 2.41 13.70
C THR A 27 -13.29 2.92 12.69
N TYR A 28 -13.70 3.88 11.85
CA TYR A 28 -12.77 4.63 10.99
C TYR A 28 -12.09 5.80 11.71
N TYR A 29 -12.51 6.09 12.92
CA TYR A 29 -11.84 7.08 13.75
C TYR A 29 -10.55 6.48 14.33
N ARG A 30 -9.43 7.11 14.06
CA ARG A 30 -8.07 6.66 14.40
C ARG A 30 -7.40 7.75 15.25
N PRO A 31 -7.79 7.91 16.52
CA PRO A 31 -7.41 9.08 17.33
C PRO A 31 -5.92 9.18 17.61
N ALA A 32 -5.25 8.05 17.82
CA ALA A 32 -3.83 8.03 18.11
C ALA A 32 -3.17 6.71 17.70
N PRO A 33 -1.94 6.73 17.17
CA PRO A 33 -1.11 5.54 17.04
C PRO A 33 -0.57 5.10 18.42
N GLY A 34 -0.11 3.85 18.50
CA GLY A 34 0.60 3.33 19.67
C GLY A 34 1.97 4.00 19.85
N ILE A 35 2.68 4.18 18.74
CA ILE A 35 3.96 4.88 18.64
C ILE A 35 3.86 5.87 17.49
N PHE A 36 4.29 7.11 17.72
CA PHE A 36 4.37 8.13 16.69
C PHE A 36 5.82 8.64 16.55
N LEU A 37 6.37 8.53 15.35
CA LEU A 37 7.65 9.08 14.96
C LEU A 37 7.42 10.23 13.97
N SER A 38 8.02 11.39 14.21
CA SER A 38 7.86 12.54 13.32
C SER A 38 9.19 13.28 13.20
N ASN A 39 9.67 13.42 11.98
CA ASN A 39 10.96 14.05 11.67
C ASN A 39 12.17 13.40 12.38
N ASP A 40 12.07 12.12 12.72
CA ASP A 40 13.14 11.35 13.33
C ASP A 40 14.11 10.80 12.27
N LYS A 41 15.35 10.61 12.70
CA LYS A 41 16.40 10.05 11.86
C LYS A 41 17.13 8.92 12.56
N ASP A 42 17.47 7.87 11.77
CA ASP A 42 18.26 6.73 12.21
C ASP A 42 17.64 6.02 13.44
N THR A 43 16.31 5.95 13.48
CA THR A 43 15.55 5.35 14.58
C THR A 43 15.53 3.84 14.49
N ARG A 44 15.88 3.16 15.58
CA ARG A 44 15.80 1.70 15.70
C ARG A 44 14.87 1.31 16.85
N LEU A 45 13.85 0.53 16.54
CA LEU A 45 12.97 -0.12 17.51
C LEU A 45 13.30 -1.62 17.51
N GLN A 46 13.86 -2.11 18.61
CA GLN A 46 14.28 -3.50 18.74
C GLN A 46 13.51 -4.19 19.87
N ASN A 47 12.96 -5.38 19.59
CA ASN A 47 12.22 -6.20 20.56
C ASN A 47 11.08 -5.42 21.24
N VAL A 48 10.31 -4.66 20.46
CA VAL A 48 9.17 -3.87 20.94
C VAL A 48 7.88 -4.57 20.53
N LYS A 49 6.91 -4.68 21.45
CA LYS A 49 5.60 -5.26 21.19
C LYS A 49 4.49 -4.27 21.47
N VAL A 50 3.64 -4.05 20.47
CA VAL A 50 2.40 -3.28 20.59
C VAL A 50 1.23 -4.25 20.60
N HIS A 51 0.48 -4.28 21.68
CA HIS A 51 -0.63 -5.21 21.84
C HIS A 51 -1.98 -4.62 21.47
N TYR A 52 -2.08 -3.29 21.47
CA TYR A 52 -3.30 -2.57 21.10
C TYR A 52 -3.00 -1.12 20.79
N ALA A 53 -3.69 -0.58 19.79
CA ALA A 53 -3.75 0.86 19.52
C ALA A 53 -5.11 1.22 18.89
N GLU A 54 -5.60 2.42 19.20
CA GLU A 54 -6.84 2.96 18.61
C GLU A 54 -6.65 3.49 17.17
N GLY A 55 -5.42 3.57 16.71
CA GLY A 55 -5.02 3.87 15.34
C GLY A 55 -4.06 2.81 14.83
N MET A 56 -2.96 3.25 14.20
CA MET A 56 -1.82 2.41 13.79
C MET A 56 -1.02 1.96 15.03
N GLY A 57 -0.37 0.81 14.94
CA GLY A 57 0.58 0.39 15.98
C GLY A 57 1.80 1.30 16.03
N LEU A 58 2.36 1.60 14.84
CA LEU A 58 3.41 2.59 14.60
C LEU A 58 3.01 3.47 13.44
N LEU A 59 3.07 4.79 13.61
CA LEU A 59 2.97 5.78 12.54
C LEU A 59 4.29 6.55 12.48
N ALA A 60 4.94 6.58 11.31
CA ALA A 60 6.13 7.38 11.05
C ALA A 60 5.86 8.36 9.90
N GLN A 61 6.15 9.64 10.12
CA GLN A 61 5.98 10.70 9.14
C GLN A 61 7.25 11.52 9.03
N LEU A 62 7.69 11.82 7.79
CA LEU A 62 8.88 12.61 7.51
C LEU A 62 10.15 12.11 8.21
N CYS A 63 10.27 10.80 8.35
CA CYS A 63 11.41 10.16 9.00
C CYS A 63 12.45 9.67 8.00
N GLU A 64 13.68 9.53 8.43
CA GLU A 64 14.79 9.03 7.63
C GLU A 64 15.43 7.81 8.31
N ASN A 65 15.58 6.69 7.59
CA ASN A 65 16.21 5.46 8.08
C ASN A 65 15.55 4.89 9.36
N ILE A 66 14.56 4.05 9.20
CA ILE A 66 13.87 3.38 10.30
C ILE A 66 14.16 1.88 10.25
N THR A 67 14.61 1.34 11.37
CA THR A 67 14.83 -0.10 11.56
C THR A 67 13.89 -0.66 12.61
N LEU A 68 13.11 -1.65 12.21
CA LEU A 68 12.26 -2.47 13.08
C LEU A 68 12.87 -3.89 13.12
N ASP A 69 13.40 -4.28 14.28
CA ASP A 69 14.00 -5.60 14.48
C ASP A 69 13.30 -6.29 15.65
N GLU A 70 12.66 -7.43 15.39
CA GLU A 70 11.75 -8.08 16.36
C GLU A 70 10.63 -7.12 16.85
N PHE A 71 10.25 -6.16 16.02
CA PHE A 71 9.10 -5.31 16.31
C PHE A 71 7.81 -6.07 15.95
N SER A 72 6.87 -6.10 16.89
CA SER A 72 5.64 -6.88 16.70
C SER A 72 4.40 -6.08 17.09
N VAL A 73 3.36 -6.26 16.30
CA VAL A 73 1.99 -5.86 16.65
C VAL A 73 1.19 -7.17 16.76
N CYS A 74 0.97 -7.61 18.01
CA CYS A 74 0.48 -8.95 18.25
C CYS A 74 -0.37 -9.04 19.52
N LEU A 75 -1.22 -10.04 19.62
CA LEU A 75 -1.94 -10.40 20.83
C LEU A 75 -0.96 -10.84 21.93
N ARG A 76 -1.44 -10.88 23.18
CA ARG A 76 -0.63 -11.34 24.34
C ARG A 76 -0.55 -12.87 24.45
N GLY A 77 -0.71 -13.56 23.33
CA GLY A 77 -0.76 -15.01 23.23
C GLY A 77 -2.20 -15.55 23.24
N ASP A 78 -2.35 -16.88 23.28
CA ASP A 78 -3.61 -17.59 23.06
C ASP A 78 -4.71 -17.27 24.09
N LYS A 79 -4.34 -16.72 25.22
CA LYS A 79 -5.29 -16.31 26.27
C LYS A 79 -5.72 -14.85 26.20
N ASP A 80 -5.28 -14.10 25.21
CA ASP A 80 -5.72 -12.72 25.03
C ASP A 80 -7.22 -12.71 24.69
N PRO A 81 -8.06 -11.99 25.45
CA PRO A 81 -9.50 -11.95 25.18
C PRO A 81 -9.86 -11.15 23.93
N ARG A 82 -8.92 -10.45 23.32
CA ARG A 82 -9.14 -9.63 22.13
C ARG A 82 -9.00 -10.46 20.85
N TYR A 83 -9.73 -10.06 19.83
CA TYR A 83 -9.68 -10.65 18.48
C TYR A 83 -8.89 -9.80 17.49
N PHE A 84 -8.45 -8.61 17.88
CA PHE A 84 -7.65 -7.72 17.06
C PHE A 84 -6.67 -6.90 17.91
N THR A 85 -5.64 -6.35 17.27
CA THR A 85 -4.57 -5.59 17.89
C THR A 85 -4.74 -4.09 17.66
N THR A 86 -4.75 -3.64 16.40
CA THR A 86 -4.86 -2.22 16.04
C THR A 86 -6.13 -1.97 15.22
N GLN A 87 -6.71 -0.77 15.35
CA GLN A 87 -7.88 -0.35 14.57
C GLN A 87 -7.52 -0.02 13.11
N ALA A 88 -6.23 0.19 12.84
CA ALA A 88 -5.65 0.47 11.54
C ALA A 88 -4.43 -0.42 11.31
N ASP A 89 -3.44 0.05 10.55
CA ASP A 89 -2.23 -0.69 10.20
C ASP A 89 -1.40 -1.07 11.43
N ALA A 90 -0.65 -2.14 11.32
CA ALA A 90 0.37 -2.40 12.34
C ALA A 90 1.48 -1.34 12.26
N THR A 91 1.98 -1.07 11.05
CA THR A 91 3.00 -0.04 10.81
C THR A 91 2.69 0.78 9.57
N HIS A 92 2.85 2.09 9.65
CA HIS A 92 2.52 3.02 8.57
C HIS A 92 3.62 4.08 8.42
N PHE A 93 4.15 4.21 7.21
CA PHE A 93 5.25 5.12 6.86
C PHE A 93 4.80 6.06 5.76
N SER A 94 4.55 7.31 6.11
CA SER A 94 4.11 8.34 5.19
C SER A 94 5.20 9.38 4.95
N SER A 95 5.59 9.57 3.68
CA SER A 95 6.62 10.53 3.27
C SER A 95 7.93 10.37 4.06
N CYS A 96 8.38 9.14 4.23
CA CYS A 96 9.70 8.82 4.79
C CYS A 96 10.75 8.73 3.68
N ARG A 97 12.04 8.74 4.03
CA ARG A 97 13.15 8.58 3.10
C ARG A 97 14.28 7.69 3.65
N GLY A 98 15.33 7.50 2.86
CA GLY A 98 16.41 6.59 3.20
C GLY A 98 15.95 5.15 3.13
N LYS A 99 16.03 4.37 4.21
CA LYS A 99 15.66 2.97 4.25
C LYS A 99 14.65 2.67 5.37
N ILE A 100 13.61 1.92 5.04
CA ILE A 100 12.74 1.25 6.00
C ILE A 100 13.12 -0.22 6.00
N ASP A 101 13.57 -0.73 7.15
CA ASP A 101 14.06 -2.08 7.33
C ASP A 101 13.26 -2.76 8.44
N SER A 102 12.41 -3.74 8.11
CA SER A 102 11.57 -4.48 9.07
C SER A 102 11.87 -5.96 9.01
N ARG A 103 12.30 -6.52 10.13
CA ARG A 103 12.71 -7.93 10.22
C ARG A 103 12.23 -8.60 11.50
N ASN A 104 12.04 -9.92 11.41
CA ASN A 104 11.81 -10.81 12.55
C ASN A 104 10.57 -10.43 13.38
N GLY A 105 9.62 -9.71 12.78
CA GLY A 105 8.41 -9.23 13.45
C GLY A 105 7.24 -10.19 13.33
N LEU A 106 6.28 -10.05 14.26
CA LEU A 106 4.97 -10.68 14.20
C LEU A 106 3.89 -9.60 14.05
N TYR A 107 3.15 -9.65 12.97
CA TYR A 107 2.04 -8.76 12.66
C TYR A 107 0.76 -9.57 12.57
N GLU A 108 -0.08 -9.50 13.61
CA GLU A 108 -1.30 -10.30 13.65
C GLU A 108 -2.53 -9.52 14.13
N GLY A 109 -3.67 -9.86 13.58
CA GLY A 109 -4.98 -9.39 14.06
C GLY A 109 -5.24 -7.90 13.90
N MET A 110 -4.46 -7.17 13.10
CA MET A 110 -4.74 -5.76 12.83
C MET A 110 -5.95 -5.60 11.90
N MET A 111 -6.66 -4.49 12.06
CA MET A 111 -7.85 -4.20 11.26
C MET A 111 -7.54 -3.58 9.90
N ASP A 112 -6.27 -3.40 9.58
CA ASP A 112 -5.77 -2.95 8.28
C ASP A 112 -4.44 -3.67 7.93
N ASP A 113 -3.48 -3.01 7.32
CA ASP A 113 -2.25 -3.60 6.79
C ASP A 113 -1.20 -3.95 7.87
N ALA A 114 -0.32 -4.92 7.61
CA ALA A 114 0.84 -5.10 8.48
C ALA A 114 1.86 -3.97 8.29
N ILE A 115 2.05 -3.56 7.05
CA ILE A 115 2.90 -2.42 6.72
C ILE A 115 2.34 -1.69 5.50
N ASN A 116 2.28 -0.35 5.61
CA ASN A 116 1.97 0.55 4.51
C ASN A 116 3.11 1.57 4.36
N VAL A 117 3.68 1.68 3.16
CA VAL A 117 4.77 2.61 2.84
C VAL A 117 4.42 3.40 1.59
N HIS A 118 4.27 4.71 1.75
CA HIS A 118 3.92 5.61 0.63
C HIS A 118 4.39 7.04 0.88
N GLY A 119 4.46 7.83 -0.19
CA GLY A 119 4.43 9.29 -0.12
C GLY A 119 3.00 9.81 -0.26
N THR A 120 2.84 11.13 -0.37
CA THR A 120 1.52 11.74 -0.52
C THR A 120 1.50 12.68 -1.71
N TYR A 121 0.54 12.50 -2.63
CA TYR A 121 0.30 13.44 -3.71
C TYR A 121 -0.30 14.74 -3.20
N LEU A 122 0.24 15.88 -3.67
CA LEU A 122 -0.54 17.11 -3.73
C LEU A 122 -1.22 17.21 -5.09
N LYS A 123 -2.48 17.64 -5.13
CA LYS A 123 -3.20 17.86 -6.38
C LYS A 123 -3.12 19.33 -6.78
N ILE A 124 -2.74 19.62 -8.03
CA ILE A 124 -2.73 20.97 -8.58
C ILE A 124 -4.16 21.50 -8.64
N LYS A 125 -4.38 22.63 -8.01
CA LYS A 125 -5.66 23.33 -7.96
C LYS A 125 -5.69 24.54 -8.89
N GLN A 126 -4.52 25.17 -9.09
CA GLN A 126 -4.37 26.32 -9.96
C GLN A 126 -2.93 26.42 -10.47
N ARG A 127 -2.75 26.71 -11.75
CA ARG A 127 -1.48 27.14 -12.34
C ARG A 127 -1.46 28.67 -12.36
N LEU A 128 -0.52 29.28 -11.66
CA LEU A 128 -0.39 30.75 -11.57
C LEU A 128 0.43 31.30 -12.72
N ASP A 129 1.53 30.62 -13.07
CA ASP A 129 2.42 30.98 -14.16
C ASP A 129 3.18 29.75 -14.66
N ASP A 130 4.25 29.93 -15.43
CA ASP A 130 5.03 28.83 -16.00
C ASP A 130 5.86 28.06 -14.96
N HIS A 131 6.05 28.58 -13.77
CA HIS A 131 6.84 27.97 -12.71
C HIS A 131 6.03 27.70 -11.43
N THR A 132 4.84 28.27 -11.28
CA THR A 132 4.18 28.32 -9.98
C THR A 132 2.78 27.73 -10.02
N VAL A 133 2.47 26.90 -9.02
CA VAL A 133 1.14 26.33 -8.82
C VAL A 133 0.66 26.52 -7.39
N ILE A 134 -0.67 26.47 -7.22
CA ILE A 134 -1.32 26.15 -5.94
C ILE A 134 -1.65 24.66 -5.97
N ALA A 135 -1.16 23.91 -4.98
CA ALA A 135 -1.40 22.50 -4.84
C ALA A 135 -1.88 22.14 -3.43
N ARG A 136 -2.71 21.10 -3.33
CA ARG A 136 -3.45 20.79 -2.10
C ARG A 136 -3.43 19.31 -1.76
N TYR A 137 -3.32 19.00 -0.47
CA TYR A 137 -3.72 17.71 0.08
C TYR A 137 -5.21 17.48 -0.15
N MET A 138 -5.57 16.34 -0.67
CA MET A 138 -6.96 16.02 -0.99
C MET A 138 -7.61 15.10 0.03
N HIS A 139 -6.83 14.30 0.76
CA HIS A 139 -7.35 13.41 1.79
C HIS A 139 -7.18 14.01 3.19
N PRO A 140 -8.24 14.03 4.03
CA PRO A 140 -8.19 14.70 5.34
C PRO A 140 -7.14 14.16 6.31
N GLN A 141 -6.77 12.88 6.19
CA GLN A 141 -5.73 12.27 7.03
C GLN A 141 -4.30 12.72 6.69
N ALA A 142 -4.12 13.38 5.54
CA ALA A 142 -2.83 13.92 5.12
C ALA A 142 -2.61 15.39 5.55
N TYR A 143 -3.58 16.02 6.20
CA TYR A 143 -3.43 17.40 6.63
C TYR A 143 -2.48 17.52 7.81
N GLY A 144 -1.66 18.56 7.81
CA GLY A 144 -0.95 18.99 8.99
C GLY A 144 0.54 18.66 9.07
N PHE A 145 1.13 17.97 8.08
CA PHE A 145 2.58 17.80 8.01
C PHE A 145 3.17 18.53 6.78
N GLU A 146 4.43 18.86 6.86
CA GLU A 146 5.15 19.50 5.75
C GLU A 146 5.25 18.51 4.58
N TRP A 147 4.85 18.96 3.38
CA TRP A 147 4.92 18.10 2.20
C TRP A 147 6.32 18.00 1.60
N GLY A 148 7.12 19.06 1.74
CA GLY A 148 8.44 19.14 1.15
C GLY A 148 9.15 20.44 1.49
N VAL A 149 10.40 20.54 1.07
CA VAL A 149 11.27 21.68 1.28
C VAL A 149 11.90 22.15 -0.02
N ASN A 150 12.52 23.33 0.00
CA ASN A 150 13.27 23.86 -1.14
C ASN A 150 14.40 22.88 -1.51
N GLY A 151 14.54 22.59 -2.80
CA GLY A 151 15.50 21.66 -3.37
C GLY A 151 14.96 20.25 -3.61
N ASP A 152 13.80 19.89 -3.08
CA ASP A 152 13.20 18.57 -3.29
C ASP A 152 12.92 18.31 -4.77
N GLU A 153 13.25 17.09 -5.21
CA GLU A 153 12.94 16.61 -6.56
C GLU A 153 11.48 16.12 -6.62
N VAL A 154 10.77 16.53 -7.66
CA VAL A 154 9.37 16.18 -7.83
C VAL A 154 9.08 15.61 -9.21
N GLN A 155 7.96 14.90 -9.33
CA GLN A 155 7.40 14.41 -10.59
C GLN A 155 5.90 14.64 -10.64
N PHE A 156 5.37 14.84 -11.84
CA PHE A 156 3.93 15.05 -12.05
C PHE A 156 3.27 13.78 -12.54
N VAL A 157 2.02 13.57 -12.13
CA VAL A 157 1.19 12.45 -12.58
C VAL A 157 -0.17 12.97 -13.02
N ARG A 158 -0.65 12.53 -14.19
CA ARG A 158 -2.01 12.79 -14.66
C ARG A 158 -2.98 11.89 -13.90
N SER A 159 -3.85 12.45 -13.06
CA SER A 159 -4.70 11.66 -12.15
C SER A 159 -5.61 10.66 -12.89
N ALA A 160 -6.17 11.04 -14.04
CA ALA A 160 -7.11 10.18 -14.76
C ALA A 160 -6.47 8.88 -15.27
N THR A 161 -5.26 8.96 -15.82
CA THR A 161 -4.57 7.83 -16.43
C THR A 161 -3.39 7.31 -15.60
N MET A 162 -3.05 7.98 -14.50
CA MET A 162 -1.87 7.67 -13.68
C MET A 162 -0.55 7.66 -14.48
N GLU A 163 -0.49 8.40 -15.59
CA GLU A 163 0.74 8.56 -16.36
C GLU A 163 1.64 9.61 -15.74
N LEU A 164 2.92 9.24 -15.57
CA LEU A 164 3.94 10.20 -15.21
C LEU A 164 4.21 11.10 -16.42
N THR A 165 4.07 12.39 -16.23
CA THR A 165 4.14 13.40 -17.29
C THR A 165 5.26 14.39 -17.03
N GLY A 166 5.78 14.95 -18.10
CA GLY A 166 6.89 15.88 -18.02
C GLY A 166 8.19 15.26 -17.53
N GLY A 167 9.20 16.05 -17.40
CA GLY A 167 10.43 15.68 -16.73
C GLY A 167 10.31 15.80 -15.22
N LYS A 168 11.33 15.37 -14.52
CA LYS A 168 11.51 15.71 -13.10
C LYS A 168 11.77 17.22 -12.97
N ASN A 169 11.31 17.80 -11.88
CA ASN A 169 11.53 19.20 -11.54
C ASN A 169 12.04 19.32 -10.10
N ARG A 170 12.39 20.50 -9.67
CA ARG A 170 12.82 20.78 -8.29
C ARG A 170 11.99 21.89 -7.69
N VAL A 171 11.66 21.74 -6.42
CA VAL A 171 11.04 22.80 -5.64
C VAL A 171 12.05 23.92 -5.42
N LYS A 172 11.78 25.10 -5.96
CA LYS A 172 12.55 26.32 -5.71
C LYS A 172 12.08 27.00 -4.43
N GLU A 173 10.77 27.06 -4.24
CA GLU A 173 10.15 27.63 -3.06
C GLU A 173 8.81 26.92 -2.79
N ILE A 174 8.53 26.64 -1.53
CA ILE A 174 7.23 26.13 -1.07
C ILE A 174 6.78 26.91 0.16
N LEU A 175 5.56 27.44 0.10
CA LEU A 175 4.97 28.24 1.16
C LEU A 175 3.52 27.79 1.41
N PRO A 176 3.06 27.73 2.68
CA PRO A 176 1.65 27.54 2.98
C PRO A 176 0.78 28.60 2.29
N ASN A 177 -0.32 28.19 1.65
CA ASN A 177 -1.25 29.08 0.95
C ASN A 177 -2.56 29.27 1.73
N ASP A 178 -2.89 28.39 2.64
CA ASP A 178 -4.02 28.52 3.54
C ASP A 178 -3.59 29.04 4.93
N LYS A 179 -4.56 29.61 5.66
CA LYS A 179 -4.32 30.21 6.97
C LYS A 179 -4.67 29.29 8.15
N ASP A 180 -5.05 28.03 7.89
CA ASP A 180 -5.41 27.09 8.95
C ASP A 180 -4.14 26.53 9.62
N THR A 181 -3.55 27.34 10.50
CA THR A 181 -2.32 26.99 11.22
C THR A 181 -2.53 25.99 12.35
N VAL A 182 -3.76 25.79 12.82
CA VAL A 182 -4.07 24.88 13.95
C VAL A 182 -3.97 23.42 13.53
N LYS A 183 -4.37 23.12 12.29
CA LYS A 183 -4.32 21.77 11.71
C LYS A 183 -3.18 21.59 10.70
N GLY A 184 -2.27 22.54 10.61
CA GLY A 184 -1.24 22.63 9.58
C GLY A 184 -1.79 23.02 8.21
N ALA A 185 -0.88 23.27 7.28
CA ALA A 185 -1.26 23.67 5.93
C ALA A 185 -1.94 22.52 5.18
N LYS A 186 -3.00 22.84 4.46
CA LYS A 186 -3.67 21.92 3.53
C LYS A 186 -3.31 22.23 2.09
N GLU A 187 -2.87 23.46 1.83
CA GLU A 187 -2.60 24.00 0.51
C GLU A 187 -1.29 24.74 0.51
N TYR A 188 -0.53 24.56 -0.56
CA TYR A 188 0.78 25.17 -0.74
C TYR A 188 0.84 25.92 -2.06
N ARG A 189 1.55 27.06 -2.04
CA ARG A 189 2.08 27.70 -3.22
C ARG A 189 3.48 27.15 -3.46
N ILE A 190 3.68 26.50 -4.63
CA ILE A 190 4.95 25.85 -4.99
C ILE A 190 5.48 26.50 -6.25
N THR A 191 6.70 27.00 -6.18
CA THR A 191 7.46 27.50 -7.34
C THR A 191 8.55 26.49 -7.68
N PHE A 192 8.66 26.12 -8.94
CA PHE A 192 9.63 25.14 -9.46
C PHE A 192 10.83 25.84 -10.11
N ALA A 193 11.96 25.14 -10.14
CA ALA A 193 13.20 25.63 -10.74
C ALA A 193 13.09 25.74 -12.26
N GLU A 194 12.51 24.72 -12.90
CA GLU A 194 12.32 24.67 -14.34
C GLU A 194 10.86 24.98 -14.71
N PRO A 195 10.59 25.51 -15.91
CA PRO A 195 9.24 25.71 -16.38
C PRO A 195 8.42 24.40 -16.40
N LEU A 196 7.17 24.50 -16.05
CA LEU A 196 6.20 23.41 -16.15
C LEU A 196 5.85 23.14 -17.61
N ASP A 197 5.78 21.87 -17.98
CA ASP A 197 5.27 21.49 -19.29
C ASP A 197 3.87 22.10 -19.54
N ALA A 198 3.59 22.44 -20.80
CA ALA A 198 2.34 23.07 -21.16
C ALA A 198 1.09 22.19 -20.89
N GLU A 199 1.29 20.86 -20.87
CA GLU A 199 0.20 19.91 -20.55
C GLU A 199 -0.19 19.92 -19.06
N ILE A 200 0.69 20.39 -18.17
CA ILE A 200 0.39 20.45 -16.72
C ILE A 200 -0.51 21.63 -16.44
N THR A 201 -1.79 21.37 -16.37
CA THR A 201 -2.84 22.39 -16.17
C THR A 201 -3.67 22.07 -14.91
N ASP A 202 -4.44 23.05 -14.48
CA ASP A 202 -5.44 22.90 -13.42
C ASP A 202 -6.74 22.21 -13.89
N LYS A 203 -6.93 22.07 -15.22
CA LYS A 203 -8.15 21.53 -15.83
C LYS A 203 -8.18 19.99 -15.84
N GLU A 204 -7.03 19.35 -16.00
CA GLU A 204 -6.96 17.90 -16.20
C GLU A 204 -6.64 17.08 -14.94
N GLY A 205 -6.46 17.74 -13.80
CA GLY A 205 -6.18 17.07 -12.53
C GLY A 205 -4.82 16.39 -12.49
N PHE A 206 -3.78 17.14 -12.17
CA PHE A 206 -2.42 16.63 -11.96
C PHE A 206 -2.10 16.49 -10.48
N GLY A 207 -1.42 15.39 -10.14
CA GLY A 207 -0.76 15.20 -8.85
C GLY A 207 0.71 15.53 -8.92
N ILE A 208 1.29 15.94 -7.80
CA ILE A 208 2.72 16.17 -7.60
C ILE A 208 3.22 15.14 -6.60
N GLU A 209 4.18 14.31 -7.00
CA GLU A 209 4.90 13.37 -6.15
C GLU A 209 6.24 13.98 -5.71
N ASN A 210 6.56 13.89 -4.42
CA ASN A 210 7.87 14.29 -3.90
C ASN A 210 8.81 13.08 -3.89
N LEU A 211 9.74 13.05 -4.84
CA LEU A 211 10.70 11.96 -5.02
C LEU A 211 11.82 11.96 -3.98
N SER A 212 12.07 13.09 -3.31
CA SER A 212 13.08 13.20 -2.25
C SER A 212 12.63 12.52 -0.96
N TRP A 213 11.32 12.30 -0.79
CA TRP A 213 10.72 11.62 0.35
C TRP A 213 10.10 10.28 -0.05
N CYS A 214 10.97 9.42 -0.62
CA CYS A 214 10.67 8.05 -0.97
C CYS A 214 11.73 7.13 -0.34
N PRO A 215 11.37 6.08 0.41
CA PRO A 215 12.35 5.18 1.00
C PRO A 215 12.65 3.97 0.13
N GLU A 216 13.82 3.37 0.30
CA GLU A 216 14.00 1.95 0.03
C GLU A 216 13.32 1.12 1.11
N VAL A 217 12.81 -0.06 0.75
CA VAL A 217 12.14 -0.97 1.68
C VAL A 217 12.83 -2.32 1.69
N TYR A 218 13.11 -2.80 2.89
CA TYR A 218 13.51 -4.17 3.14
C TYR A 218 12.59 -4.81 4.19
N PHE A 219 11.76 -5.74 3.77
CA PHE A 219 10.77 -6.43 4.61
C PHE A 219 11.03 -7.92 4.58
N ALA A 220 11.60 -8.48 5.66
CA ALA A 220 12.10 -9.85 5.65
C ALA A 220 11.90 -10.59 6.98
N ASP A 221 11.78 -11.91 6.90
CA ASP A 221 11.71 -12.81 8.05
C ASP A 221 10.55 -12.49 9.03
N ASN A 222 9.46 -11.88 8.52
CA ASN A 222 8.29 -11.52 9.30
C ASN A 222 7.18 -12.56 9.16
N VAL A 223 6.33 -12.62 10.16
CA VAL A 223 5.06 -13.37 10.13
C VAL A 223 3.90 -12.37 10.10
N ILE A 224 3.07 -12.46 9.07
CA ILE A 224 1.86 -11.65 8.89
C ILE A 224 0.67 -12.60 8.90
N ARG A 225 -0.26 -12.43 9.86
CA ARG A 225 -1.37 -13.36 9.95
C ARG A 225 -2.66 -12.75 10.49
N ASN A 226 -3.78 -13.33 10.03
CA ASN A 226 -5.11 -13.04 10.57
C ASN A 226 -5.49 -11.55 10.58
N ASN A 227 -5.02 -10.79 9.61
CA ASN A 227 -5.38 -9.39 9.48
C ASN A 227 -6.61 -9.18 8.59
N ARG A 228 -7.28 -8.06 8.76
CA ARG A 228 -8.53 -7.78 8.05
C ARG A 228 -8.35 -7.38 6.60
N ALA A 229 -7.33 -6.62 6.27
CA ALA A 229 -7.15 -6.05 4.93
C ALA A 229 -5.99 -6.71 4.20
N ARG A 230 -5.04 -5.92 3.72
CA ARG A 230 -3.86 -6.42 3.00
C ARG A 230 -2.79 -6.90 3.96
N GLY A 231 -1.92 -7.79 3.50
CA GLY A 231 -0.70 -8.09 4.24
C GLY A 231 0.24 -6.89 4.22
N THR A 232 0.61 -6.42 3.04
CA THR A 232 1.51 -5.26 2.87
C THR A 232 1.05 -4.37 1.74
N LEU A 233 1.36 -3.07 1.84
CA LEU A 233 1.23 -2.09 0.76
C LEU A 233 2.55 -1.34 0.61
N PHE A 234 3.10 -1.38 -0.62
CA PHE A 234 4.31 -0.65 -0.97
C PHE A 234 4.06 0.24 -2.19
N SER A 235 4.36 1.53 -2.05
CA SER A 235 4.16 2.55 -3.08
C SER A 235 5.37 3.47 -3.10
N THR A 236 6.53 2.95 -3.52
CA THR A 236 7.79 3.69 -3.65
C THR A 236 8.48 3.38 -4.98
N PRO A 237 9.10 4.38 -5.65
CA PRO A 237 9.86 4.15 -6.86
C PRO A 237 11.26 3.57 -6.60
N LEU A 238 11.68 3.46 -5.35
CA LEU A 238 12.98 2.94 -4.96
C LEU A 238 12.94 1.43 -4.76
N LYS A 239 14.09 0.85 -4.41
CA LYS A 239 14.24 -0.58 -4.25
C LYS A 239 13.37 -1.12 -3.12
N THR A 240 12.54 -2.10 -3.42
CA THR A 240 11.72 -2.83 -2.44
C THR A 240 12.07 -4.31 -2.49
N VAL A 241 12.46 -4.88 -1.36
CA VAL A 241 12.73 -6.31 -1.21
C VAL A 241 11.81 -6.89 -0.15
N VAL A 242 11.04 -7.92 -0.53
CA VAL A 242 10.12 -8.66 0.35
C VAL A 242 10.53 -10.11 0.31
N GLU A 243 11.18 -10.61 1.37
CA GLU A 243 11.73 -11.95 1.32
C GLU A 243 11.63 -12.74 2.64
N ARG A 244 11.48 -14.04 2.53
CA ARG A 244 11.42 -15.00 3.66
C ARG A 244 10.33 -14.70 4.69
N ASN A 245 9.22 -14.09 4.24
CA ASN A 245 8.08 -13.84 5.10
C ASN A 245 7.05 -14.97 5.01
N LEU A 246 6.29 -15.14 6.06
CA LEU A 246 5.07 -15.95 6.07
C LEU A 246 3.85 -15.03 6.07
N PHE A 247 3.04 -15.12 5.02
CA PHE A 247 1.71 -14.53 4.95
C PHE A 247 0.69 -15.64 5.18
N ASP A 248 -0.06 -15.55 6.25
CA ASP A 248 -0.95 -16.62 6.70
C ASP A 248 -2.35 -16.05 6.99
N HIS A 249 -3.34 -16.43 6.17
CA HIS A 249 -4.72 -15.97 6.30
C HIS A 249 -4.88 -14.43 6.28
N THR A 250 -4.22 -13.76 5.35
CA THR A 250 -4.54 -12.34 5.05
C THR A 250 -5.92 -12.27 4.40
N SER A 251 -6.81 -11.41 4.91
CA SER A 251 -8.20 -11.36 4.39
C SER A 251 -8.27 -10.82 2.97
N GLY A 252 -7.45 -9.82 2.63
CA GLY A 252 -7.29 -9.33 1.27
C GLY A 252 -6.03 -9.88 0.60
N THR A 253 -5.51 -9.14 -0.35
CA THR A 253 -4.24 -9.45 -1.01
C THR A 253 -3.08 -9.47 -0.02
N ALA A 254 -2.16 -10.42 -0.15
CA ALA A 254 -1.02 -10.52 0.76
C ALA A 254 0.00 -9.40 0.49
N ILE A 255 0.25 -9.09 -0.79
CA ILE A 255 1.12 -7.98 -1.19
C ILE A 255 0.41 -7.12 -2.22
N LEU A 256 0.28 -5.82 -1.94
CA LEU A 256 -0.22 -4.82 -2.86
C LEU A 256 0.90 -3.85 -3.25
N LEU A 257 1.12 -3.69 -4.56
CA LEU A 257 1.88 -2.59 -5.14
C LEU A 257 0.88 -1.64 -5.79
N CYS A 258 0.69 -0.45 -5.22
CA CYS A 258 -0.36 0.48 -5.62
C CYS A 258 0.21 1.85 -5.99
N GLY A 259 -0.66 2.78 -6.23
CA GLY A 259 -0.49 4.21 -6.39
C GLY A 259 -1.86 4.79 -6.68
N ASP A 260 -2.22 5.87 -6.01
CA ASP A 260 -3.55 6.45 -6.10
C ASP A 260 -3.51 7.98 -6.05
N CYS A 261 -3.86 8.63 -7.13
CA CYS A 261 -4.00 10.10 -7.19
C CYS A 261 -5.49 10.54 -7.27
N ASN A 262 -6.42 9.70 -6.81
CA ASN A 262 -7.86 9.90 -6.98
C ASN A 262 -8.68 9.74 -5.69
N GLY A 263 -8.24 8.86 -4.77
CA GLY A 263 -8.95 8.56 -3.53
C GLY A 263 -8.11 8.82 -2.30
N TRP A 264 -7.10 7.99 -2.06
CA TRP A 264 -6.20 8.10 -0.90
C TRP A 264 -5.06 9.07 -1.12
N PHE A 265 -4.70 9.35 -2.37
CA PHE A 265 -3.57 10.23 -2.76
C PHE A 265 -2.22 9.73 -2.24
N GLU A 266 -2.04 8.42 -2.23
CA GLU A 266 -0.80 7.74 -1.87
C GLU A 266 0.08 7.53 -3.11
N THR A 267 1.37 7.95 -3.03
CA THR A 267 2.34 7.78 -4.12
C THR A 267 3.03 6.42 -3.95
N GLY A 268 3.68 5.83 -4.86
CA GLY A 268 4.19 6.17 -6.17
C GLY A 268 4.35 4.92 -7.03
N ALA A 269 4.99 5.09 -8.16
CA ALA A 269 5.19 4.03 -9.13
C ALA A 269 6.30 3.05 -8.71
N CYS A 270 5.99 1.78 -8.51
CA CYS A 270 6.99 0.75 -8.15
C CYS A 270 7.88 0.40 -9.34
N ARG A 271 9.20 0.52 -9.19
CA ARG A 271 10.18 0.41 -10.29
C ARG A 271 11.22 -0.70 -10.12
N ASN A 272 11.51 -1.10 -8.90
CA ASN A 272 12.55 -2.06 -8.59
C ASN A 272 12.10 -2.90 -7.39
N VAL A 273 11.33 -3.95 -7.65
CA VAL A 273 10.70 -4.77 -6.62
C VAL A 273 11.13 -6.22 -6.76
N LEU A 274 11.60 -6.80 -5.68
CA LEU A 274 11.95 -8.21 -5.57
C LEU A 274 11.13 -8.86 -4.46
N ILE A 275 10.28 -9.83 -4.84
CA ILE A 275 9.46 -10.64 -3.92
C ILE A 275 9.94 -12.07 -4.05
N ARG A 276 10.64 -12.59 -3.02
CA ARG A 276 11.24 -13.93 -3.12
C ARG A 276 11.23 -14.73 -1.81
N ASN A 277 11.26 -16.05 -1.95
CA ASN A 277 11.36 -16.96 -0.81
C ASN A 277 10.27 -16.76 0.27
N ASN A 278 9.12 -16.20 -0.10
CA ASN A 278 7.98 -16.02 0.82
C ASN A 278 7.07 -17.26 0.75
N ARG A 279 6.29 -17.43 1.83
CA ARG A 279 5.21 -18.40 1.89
C ARG A 279 3.89 -17.67 2.03
N PHE A 280 2.94 -17.99 1.15
CA PHE A 280 1.59 -17.43 1.15
C PHE A 280 0.60 -18.56 1.42
N ILE A 281 -0.06 -18.51 2.57
CA ILE A 281 -1.01 -19.54 3.01
C ILE A 281 -2.39 -18.91 3.11
N ASN A 282 -3.33 -19.42 2.32
CA ASN A 282 -4.76 -19.06 2.39
C ASN A 282 -5.06 -17.55 2.50
N ALA A 283 -4.44 -16.74 1.65
CA ALA A 283 -4.87 -15.36 1.47
C ALA A 283 -6.24 -15.27 0.78
N LEU A 284 -6.84 -14.09 0.73
CA LEU A 284 -8.14 -13.81 0.10
C LEU A 284 -9.32 -14.49 0.80
N THR A 285 -9.30 -14.57 2.11
CA THR A 285 -10.41 -15.16 2.88
C THR A 285 -11.68 -14.28 2.90
N ASN A 286 -11.65 -13.11 2.24
CA ASN A 286 -12.73 -12.15 2.18
C ASN A 286 -12.78 -11.47 0.80
N MET A 287 -13.98 -11.13 0.33
CA MET A 287 -14.23 -10.42 -0.95
C MET A 287 -14.47 -8.92 -0.79
N PHE A 288 -14.19 -8.34 0.35
CA PHE A 288 -14.50 -6.93 0.60
C PHE A 288 -13.34 -6.11 0.05
N GLN A 289 -12.56 -5.54 -0.07
CA GLN A 289 -11.55 -4.64 -0.62
C GLN A 289 -10.23 -5.34 -0.97
N PHE A 290 -9.59 -4.90 -2.05
CA PHE A 290 -8.22 -5.29 -2.40
C PHE A 290 -7.99 -6.81 -2.43
N THR A 291 -8.92 -7.52 -3.07
CA THR A 291 -8.94 -8.99 -3.10
C THR A 291 -8.79 -9.55 -4.52
N GLU A 292 -8.07 -8.86 -5.41
CA GLU A 292 -7.94 -9.30 -6.80
C GLU A 292 -7.12 -10.58 -6.95
N ALA A 293 -6.03 -10.71 -6.21
CA ALA A 293 -5.18 -11.89 -6.18
C ALA A 293 -4.31 -11.92 -4.90
N VAL A 294 -3.59 -13.00 -4.65
CA VAL A 294 -2.63 -13.11 -3.54
C VAL A 294 -1.57 -12.01 -3.62
N ILE A 295 -1.05 -11.76 -4.82
CA ILE A 295 -0.23 -10.59 -5.11
C ILE A 295 -0.97 -9.73 -6.12
N SER A 296 -1.17 -8.46 -5.82
CA SER A 296 -1.85 -7.50 -6.67
C SER A 296 -0.96 -6.30 -6.97
N ILE A 297 -0.86 -5.93 -8.25
CA ILE A 297 -0.03 -4.84 -8.75
C ILE A 297 -0.91 -3.94 -9.61
N TYR A 298 -1.38 -2.83 -9.06
CA TYR A 298 -2.19 -1.90 -9.84
C TYR A 298 -2.27 -0.51 -9.23
N PRO A 299 -2.22 0.55 -10.04
CA PRO A 299 -2.65 1.88 -9.61
C PRO A 299 -4.17 2.01 -9.75
N GLU A 300 -4.74 2.94 -8.99
CA GLU A 300 -6.13 3.37 -9.19
C GLU A 300 -6.23 4.28 -10.41
N ILE A 301 -6.70 3.73 -11.53
CA ILE A 301 -6.80 4.43 -12.82
C ILE A 301 -8.27 4.59 -13.20
N PRO A 302 -8.84 5.80 -13.12
CA PRO A 302 -10.20 6.06 -13.60
C PRO A 302 -10.37 5.87 -15.10
N ASP A 303 -9.36 6.21 -15.88
CA ASP A 303 -9.40 6.20 -17.35
C ASP A 303 -8.26 5.34 -17.94
N LEU A 304 -8.40 4.03 -17.77
CA LEU A 304 -7.43 3.07 -18.28
C LEU A 304 -7.41 3.02 -19.82
N GLU A 305 -8.56 3.22 -20.46
CA GLU A 305 -8.70 3.15 -21.92
C GLU A 305 -7.81 4.15 -22.65
N HIS A 306 -7.63 5.34 -22.06
CA HIS A 306 -6.78 6.39 -22.63
C HIS A 306 -5.34 6.40 -22.09
N GLN A 307 -4.99 5.44 -21.20
CA GLN A 307 -3.61 5.34 -20.73
C GLN A 307 -2.68 4.85 -21.86
N LYS A 308 -1.61 5.63 -22.13
CA LYS A 308 -0.60 5.31 -23.16
C LYS A 308 0.71 4.78 -22.59
N LYS A 309 1.03 5.13 -21.34
CA LYS A 309 2.27 4.74 -20.66
C LYS A 309 1.92 3.97 -19.38
N TYR A 310 2.69 2.97 -19.06
CA TYR A 310 2.48 2.14 -17.87
C TYR A 310 2.94 2.87 -16.60
N PHE A 311 2.20 2.67 -15.52
CA PHE A 311 2.53 3.29 -14.23
C PHE A 311 3.66 2.54 -13.50
N HIS A 312 3.54 1.23 -13.34
CA HIS A 312 4.54 0.40 -12.67
C HIS A 312 5.58 -0.19 -13.64
N GLY A 313 6.66 -0.76 -13.06
CA GLY A 313 7.63 -1.58 -13.76
C GLY A 313 8.92 -0.86 -14.14
N GLY A 314 9.72 -1.55 -14.92
CA GLY A 314 11.04 -1.12 -15.38
C GLY A 314 11.64 -2.18 -16.30
N LYS A 315 12.78 -1.87 -16.95
CA LYS A 315 13.41 -2.78 -17.90
C LYS A 315 14.14 -3.93 -17.21
N GLY A 316 13.83 -5.17 -17.61
CA GLY A 316 14.48 -6.39 -17.12
C GLY A 316 14.26 -6.59 -15.63
N GLU A 317 15.32 -6.96 -14.91
CA GLU A 317 15.28 -7.17 -13.45
C GLU A 317 15.06 -5.90 -12.62
N LYS A 318 15.09 -4.73 -13.25
CA LYS A 318 14.70 -3.45 -12.62
C LYS A 318 13.18 -3.22 -12.63
N GLY A 319 12.38 -4.19 -13.06
CA GLY A 319 10.93 -4.18 -12.96
C GLY A 319 10.46 -4.80 -11.64
N VAL A 320 9.39 -5.57 -11.74
CA VAL A 320 8.87 -6.39 -10.63
C VAL A 320 9.26 -7.84 -10.87
N VAL A 321 9.99 -8.43 -9.92
CA VAL A 321 10.40 -9.84 -9.95
C VAL A 321 9.77 -10.58 -8.78
N ILE A 322 9.05 -11.67 -9.08
CA ILE A 322 8.40 -12.55 -8.11
C ILE A 322 8.96 -13.94 -8.35
N GLU A 323 9.85 -14.40 -7.45
CA GLU A 323 10.59 -15.64 -7.67
C GLU A 323 10.75 -16.48 -6.41
N ASP A 324 10.88 -17.79 -6.59
CA ASP A 324 11.19 -18.76 -5.52
C ASP A 324 10.20 -18.70 -4.33
N ASN A 325 8.94 -18.31 -4.57
CA ASN A 325 7.91 -18.26 -3.53
C ASN A 325 7.08 -19.54 -3.52
N TYR A 326 6.46 -19.83 -2.39
CA TYR A 326 5.51 -20.90 -2.20
C TYR A 326 4.12 -20.37 -1.92
N PHE A 327 3.16 -20.71 -2.78
CA PHE A 327 1.75 -20.37 -2.66
C PHE A 327 0.94 -21.62 -2.33
N GLU A 328 0.24 -21.62 -1.21
CA GLU A 328 -0.73 -22.63 -0.84
C GLU A 328 -2.08 -21.96 -0.61
N THR A 329 -2.99 -22.10 -1.56
CA THR A 329 -4.23 -21.32 -1.60
C THR A 329 -5.44 -22.21 -1.82
N PHE A 330 -6.55 -21.88 -1.18
CA PHE A 330 -7.83 -22.57 -1.38
C PHE A 330 -8.56 -22.09 -2.65
N ASP A 331 -8.20 -20.92 -3.22
CA ASP A 331 -8.83 -20.36 -4.39
C ASP A 331 -7.80 -20.07 -5.50
N ARG A 332 -8.27 -19.70 -6.67
CA ARG A 332 -7.47 -19.62 -7.91
C ARG A 332 -6.50 -18.44 -8.00
N PRO A 333 -6.88 -17.18 -7.70
CA PRO A 333 -6.08 -16.01 -8.08
C PRO A 333 -4.72 -15.95 -7.35
N VAL A 334 -3.63 -16.02 -8.09
CA VAL A 334 -2.27 -15.89 -7.57
C VAL A 334 -1.73 -14.47 -7.83
N LEU A 335 -1.89 -13.97 -9.06
CA LEU A 335 -1.37 -12.68 -9.47
C LEU A 335 -2.39 -11.90 -10.30
N PHE A 336 -2.64 -10.66 -9.87
CA PHE A 336 -3.30 -9.64 -10.66
C PHE A 336 -2.31 -8.52 -10.95
N ALA A 337 -2.20 -8.12 -12.23
CA ALA A 337 -1.35 -7.01 -12.62
C ALA A 337 -2.05 -6.09 -13.62
N LYS A 338 -2.09 -4.79 -13.32
CA LYS A 338 -2.66 -3.75 -14.16
C LYS A 338 -1.66 -2.61 -14.32
N SER A 339 -1.49 -2.12 -15.55
CA SER A 339 -0.61 -1.00 -15.88
C SER A 339 0.86 -1.20 -15.46
N ILE A 340 1.46 -2.27 -15.97
CA ILE A 340 2.87 -2.59 -15.69
C ILE A 340 3.64 -2.93 -16.97
N ASP A 341 4.87 -2.40 -17.05
CA ASP A 341 5.85 -2.76 -18.09
C ASP A 341 7.09 -3.37 -17.43
N GLY A 342 7.26 -4.67 -17.57
CA GLY A 342 8.35 -5.42 -16.96
C GLY A 342 7.96 -6.13 -15.66
N LEU A 343 7.48 -7.37 -15.81
CA LEU A 343 7.09 -8.28 -14.72
C LEU A 343 7.65 -9.67 -15.01
N ILE A 344 8.34 -10.23 -14.04
CA ILE A 344 8.85 -11.61 -14.10
C ILE A 344 8.27 -12.40 -12.93
N PHE A 345 7.56 -13.48 -13.23
CA PHE A 345 7.06 -14.45 -12.27
C PHE A 345 7.67 -15.82 -12.58
N LYS A 346 8.65 -16.25 -11.77
CA LYS A 346 9.44 -17.46 -12.08
C LYS A 346 9.78 -18.30 -10.86
N ASN A 347 10.03 -19.58 -11.09
CA ASN A 347 10.50 -20.57 -10.09
C ASN A 347 9.59 -20.65 -8.85
N ASN A 348 8.34 -20.25 -8.94
CA ASN A 348 7.41 -20.34 -7.83
C ASN A 348 6.72 -21.71 -7.79
N VAL A 349 6.33 -22.15 -6.61
CA VAL A 349 5.50 -23.34 -6.41
C VAL A 349 4.09 -22.89 -6.05
N ILE A 350 3.10 -23.37 -6.79
CA ILE A 350 1.69 -23.06 -6.60
C ILE A 350 0.94 -24.34 -6.32
N ARG A 351 0.36 -24.42 -5.12
CA ARG A 351 -0.46 -25.54 -4.66
C ARG A 351 -1.87 -25.04 -4.32
N GLN A 352 -2.87 -25.78 -4.73
CA GLN A 352 -4.24 -25.57 -4.27
C GLN A 352 -4.56 -26.56 -3.16
N ASN A 353 -5.12 -26.06 -2.05
CA ASN A 353 -5.68 -26.86 -0.98
C ASN A 353 -7.22 -26.81 -0.97
N THR A 354 -7.85 -27.48 -0.03
CA THR A 354 -9.31 -27.55 0.14
C THR A 354 -9.76 -27.07 1.52
N ASP A 355 -8.97 -26.22 2.17
CA ASP A 355 -9.24 -25.76 3.52
C ASP A 355 -10.52 -24.91 3.60
N TYR A 356 -10.81 -24.19 2.50
CA TYR A 356 -12.03 -23.40 2.33
C TYR A 356 -12.66 -23.63 0.97
N PRO A 357 -13.98 -23.46 0.82
CA PRO A 357 -14.62 -23.43 -0.48
C PRO A 357 -14.13 -22.25 -1.33
N ALA A 358 -13.78 -22.50 -2.58
CA ALA A 358 -13.41 -21.45 -3.53
C ALA A 358 -14.62 -20.57 -3.87
N PHE A 359 -14.50 -19.26 -3.72
CA PHE A 359 -15.60 -18.30 -3.93
C PHE A 359 -15.22 -17.07 -4.77
N HIS A 360 -13.94 -16.86 -5.06
CA HIS A 360 -13.47 -15.68 -5.79
C HIS A 360 -14.08 -15.63 -7.20
N HIS A 361 -14.45 -14.42 -7.69
CA HIS A 361 -15.03 -14.23 -9.01
C HIS A 361 -14.03 -14.53 -10.14
N ASN A 362 -12.77 -14.18 -9.98
CA ASN A 362 -11.70 -14.55 -10.89
C ASN A 362 -11.34 -16.04 -10.72
N LYS A 363 -11.41 -16.80 -11.82
CA LYS A 363 -11.15 -18.24 -11.84
C LYS A 363 -9.81 -18.60 -12.50
N SER A 364 -8.98 -17.61 -12.84
CA SER A 364 -7.65 -17.82 -13.40
C SER A 364 -6.54 -17.58 -12.36
N ARG A 365 -5.39 -18.23 -12.57
CA ARG A 365 -4.20 -18.02 -11.74
C ARG A 365 -3.62 -16.62 -11.93
N PHE A 366 -3.63 -16.16 -13.18
CA PHE A 366 -3.06 -14.88 -13.57
C PHE A 366 -4.10 -14.05 -14.31
N ARG A 367 -4.29 -12.81 -13.91
CA ARG A 367 -5.08 -11.82 -14.64
C ARG A 367 -4.21 -10.60 -14.92
N LEU A 368 -4.00 -10.31 -16.20
CA LEU A 368 -3.10 -9.28 -16.70
C LEU A 368 -3.88 -8.28 -17.55
N LEU A 369 -3.95 -7.04 -17.07
CA LEU A 369 -4.74 -5.97 -17.69
C LEU A 369 -3.83 -4.81 -18.07
N HIS A 370 -3.78 -4.44 -19.33
CA HIS A 370 -2.89 -3.39 -19.83
C HIS A 370 -1.45 -3.61 -19.35
N THR A 371 -0.80 -4.66 -19.82
CA THR A 371 0.54 -5.07 -19.37
C THR A 371 1.48 -5.29 -20.55
N ARG A 372 2.79 -5.08 -20.33
CA ARG A 372 3.84 -5.30 -21.32
C ARG A 372 5.07 -5.96 -20.69
N ASN A 373 5.82 -6.72 -21.50
CA ASN A 373 7.04 -7.40 -21.07
C ASN A 373 6.84 -8.28 -19.82
N VAL A 374 5.77 -9.07 -19.82
CA VAL A 374 5.45 -10.01 -18.74
C VAL A 374 5.96 -11.40 -19.10
N LYS A 375 6.76 -11.98 -18.20
CA LYS A 375 7.26 -13.36 -18.27
C LYS A 375 6.73 -14.18 -17.11
N ILE A 376 6.10 -15.32 -17.41
CA ILE A 376 5.66 -16.33 -16.44
C ILE A 376 6.36 -17.61 -16.86
N GLU A 377 7.36 -18.07 -16.11
CA GLU A 377 8.21 -19.16 -16.56
C GLU A 377 8.75 -20.01 -15.41
N LYS A 378 9.01 -21.29 -15.67
CA LYS A 378 9.65 -22.23 -14.73
C LYS A 378 8.93 -22.35 -13.39
N ASN A 379 7.62 -22.12 -13.36
CA ASN A 379 6.83 -22.32 -12.15
C ASN A 379 6.34 -23.77 -12.07
N ASN A 380 6.14 -24.27 -10.86
CA ASN A 380 5.55 -25.56 -10.60
C ASN A 380 4.10 -25.38 -10.13
N PHE A 381 3.15 -25.80 -10.96
CA PHE A 381 1.72 -25.83 -10.64
C PHE A 381 1.33 -27.27 -10.30
N GLU A 382 1.17 -27.57 -9.02
CA GLU A 382 0.91 -28.94 -8.57
C GLU A 382 -0.43 -29.50 -9.08
N ASP A 383 -1.41 -28.63 -9.38
CA ASP A 383 -2.69 -29.01 -9.99
C ASP A 383 -2.71 -28.91 -11.54
N GLY A 384 -1.60 -28.51 -12.15
CA GLY A 384 -1.46 -28.33 -13.59
C GLY A 384 -2.20 -27.12 -14.17
N ASP A 385 -2.77 -26.24 -13.32
CA ASP A 385 -3.49 -25.03 -13.78
C ASP A 385 -2.56 -23.83 -13.95
N GLU A 386 -2.24 -23.51 -15.18
CA GLU A 386 -1.42 -22.34 -15.58
C GLU A 386 -2.28 -21.23 -16.21
N SER A 387 -3.54 -21.12 -15.84
CA SER A 387 -4.51 -20.24 -16.52
C SER A 387 -4.10 -18.77 -16.46
N VAL A 388 -4.04 -18.12 -17.62
CA VAL A 388 -3.70 -16.71 -17.79
C VAL A 388 -4.80 -16.02 -18.59
N VAL A 389 -5.38 -14.96 -18.03
CA VAL A 389 -6.28 -14.05 -18.74
C VAL A 389 -5.54 -12.75 -19.02
N ARG A 390 -5.58 -12.28 -20.29
CA ARG A 390 -5.00 -11.03 -20.75
C ARG A 390 -6.08 -10.13 -21.32
N GLU A 391 -6.18 -8.91 -20.82
CA GLU A 391 -7.16 -7.90 -21.22
C GLU A 391 -6.49 -6.58 -21.60
#